data_2a50f1a966e859cd37fddb4b1198a36b
#
_entry.id   2a50f1a966e859cd37fddb4b1198a36b
#
_cell.length_a   1.000
_cell.length_b   1.000
_cell.length_c   1.000
_cell.angle_alpha   90.00
_cell.angle_beta   90.00
_cell.angle_gamma   90.00
#
_symmetry.space_group_name_H-M   'P 1'
#
loop_
_entity.id
_entity.type
_entity.pdbx_description
1 polymer ?
#
loop_
_entity_poly.entity_id
_entity_poly.type
_entity_poly.pdbx_seq_one_letter_code
_entity_poly.pdbx_strand_id
1 'polypeptide(L)'
;TALIHWHGLTPPNAQDGVPGVTQATLQPGQSYDYDFPVALPGTNWMHSHHSLQEQRLMAAPLIVRDPKDAGRDEQEIVIMLHDFTFRDPDEILAQLSHGMAHDHGAMSHDMSNMDMSNMDTSNMDMNGEAMPGMGAMDLNDVTYDAFLANDRTLDDPEVVRVEKGQRLRLRIINGGAATNFMIDLGALSATLSDVDGRPIKPVAGSRFPLAI
;
A
#
# COMPACT_ATOMS: atom_id res chain seq x y z
N THR A 1 18.86 -12.12 -1.94
CA THR A 1 19.18 -10.70 -2.14
C THR A 1 18.10 -9.87 -1.48
N ALA A 2 18.44 -8.83 -0.72
CA ALA A 2 17.48 -7.96 -0.08
C ALA A 2 18.06 -6.56 0.15
N LEU A 3 17.19 -5.60 0.39
CA LEU A 3 17.50 -4.29 0.98
C LEU A 3 16.29 -3.87 1.81
N ILE A 4 16.52 -3.06 2.83
CA ILE A 4 15.45 -2.54 3.68
C ILE A 4 15.33 -1.04 3.45
N HIS A 5 14.14 -0.62 3.04
CA HIS A 5 13.72 0.78 3.01
C HIS A 5 12.93 1.13 4.28
N TRP A 6 13.08 2.38 4.72
CA TRP A 6 12.51 2.93 5.95
C TRP A 6 11.35 3.87 5.61
N HIS A 7 10.19 3.30 5.34
CA HIS A 7 9.03 4.04 4.87
C HIS A 7 8.52 5.03 5.92
N GLY A 8 8.46 6.31 5.54
CA GLY A 8 8.07 7.41 6.43
C GLY A 8 9.22 8.06 7.21
N LEU A 9 10.44 7.52 7.13
CA LEU A 9 11.65 8.16 7.64
C LEU A 9 12.40 8.91 6.53
N THR A 10 13.35 9.74 6.95
CA THR A 10 14.21 10.51 6.03
C THR A 10 15.68 10.28 6.39
N PRO A 11 16.22 9.08 6.16
CA PRO A 11 17.62 8.80 6.40
C PRO A 11 18.51 9.54 5.39
N PRO A 12 19.83 9.62 5.63
CA PRO A 12 20.78 10.01 4.60
C PRO A 12 20.63 9.09 3.37
N ASN A 13 20.78 9.63 2.16
CA ASN A 13 20.55 8.92 0.91
C ASN A 13 21.23 7.54 0.85
N ALA A 14 22.49 7.44 1.30
CA ALA A 14 23.23 6.17 1.28
C ALA A 14 22.64 5.09 2.20
N GLN A 15 21.65 5.41 3.04
CA GLN A 15 21.04 4.51 4.01
C GLN A 15 19.53 4.31 3.77
N ASP A 16 19.04 4.73 2.62
CA ASP A 16 17.61 4.68 2.28
C ASP A 16 17.14 3.33 1.73
N GLY A 17 18.08 2.43 1.42
CA GLY A 17 17.76 1.06 1.04
C GLY A 17 17.14 0.88 -0.34
N VAL A 18 17.42 1.78 -1.30
CA VAL A 18 16.89 1.68 -2.67
C VAL A 18 17.93 1.05 -3.61
N PRO A 19 17.66 -0.14 -4.20
CA PRO A 19 18.63 -0.87 -5.01
C PRO A 19 19.09 -0.08 -6.25
N GLY A 20 20.39 -0.02 -6.46
CA GLY A 20 20.97 0.63 -7.63
C GLY A 20 20.86 2.16 -7.64
N VAL A 21 20.22 2.76 -6.64
CA VAL A 21 20.08 4.22 -6.47
C VAL A 21 20.87 4.67 -5.24
N THR A 22 20.56 4.14 -4.07
CA THR A 22 21.20 4.56 -2.81
C THR A 22 22.28 3.59 -2.37
N GLN A 23 22.14 2.31 -2.66
CA GLN A 23 23.12 1.27 -2.31
C GLN A 23 22.98 0.03 -3.20
N ALA A 24 24.01 -0.82 -3.17
CA ALA A 24 23.97 -2.12 -3.82
C ALA A 24 23.12 -3.11 -3.00
N THR A 25 22.48 -4.06 -3.68
CA THR A 25 21.74 -5.15 -3.02
C THR A 25 22.65 -6.06 -2.23
N LEU A 26 22.20 -6.47 -1.05
CA LEU A 26 22.90 -7.44 -0.21
C LEU A 26 22.69 -8.85 -0.75
N GLN A 27 23.79 -9.58 -0.91
CA GLN A 27 23.75 -10.99 -1.25
C GLN A 27 23.53 -11.85 0.02
N PRO A 28 23.06 -13.10 -0.09
CA PRO A 28 22.96 -14.00 1.03
C PRO A 28 24.27 -14.08 1.82
N GLY A 29 24.19 -13.93 3.14
CA GLY A 29 25.34 -13.93 4.04
C GLY A 29 26.08 -12.60 4.18
N GLN A 30 25.68 -11.56 3.44
CA GLN A 30 26.15 -10.20 3.66
C GLN A 30 25.31 -9.46 4.69
N SER A 31 25.93 -8.48 5.35
CA SER A 31 25.27 -7.54 6.27
C SER A 31 25.56 -6.10 5.86
N TYR A 32 24.68 -5.23 6.26
CA TYR A 32 24.83 -3.78 6.14
C TYR A 32 24.37 -3.12 7.43
N ASP A 33 25.18 -2.24 7.97
CA ASP A 33 24.87 -1.51 9.20
C ASP A 33 24.23 -0.17 8.83
N TYR A 34 22.96 -0.02 9.17
CA TYR A 34 22.25 1.24 9.06
C TYR A 34 22.46 2.04 10.34
N ASP A 35 23.03 3.23 10.22
CA ASP A 35 23.29 4.14 11.34
C ASP A 35 22.89 5.57 10.94
N PHE A 36 21.74 6.00 11.40
CA PHE A 36 21.24 7.35 11.15
C PHE A 36 20.29 7.84 12.27
N PRO A 37 20.27 9.15 12.54
CA PRO A 37 19.36 9.70 13.54
C PRO A 37 17.91 9.61 13.09
N VAL A 38 17.03 9.13 13.98
CA VAL A 38 15.59 9.15 13.78
C VAL A 38 15.03 10.41 14.42
N ALA A 39 14.82 11.45 13.61
CA ALA A 39 14.55 12.80 14.09
C ALA A 39 13.11 13.02 14.57
N LEU A 40 12.14 12.28 14.05
CA LEU A 40 10.72 12.51 14.29
C LEU A 40 10.03 11.26 14.78
N PRO A 41 9.26 11.34 15.88
CA PRO A 41 8.40 10.25 16.32
C PRO A 41 7.23 10.07 15.35
N GLY A 42 6.72 8.84 15.27
CA GLY A 42 5.58 8.53 14.42
C GLY A 42 5.39 7.05 14.19
N THR A 43 4.33 6.74 13.47
CA THR A 43 4.04 5.41 12.97
C THR A 43 4.62 5.32 11.57
N ASN A 44 5.63 4.49 11.42
CA ASN A 44 6.34 4.23 10.19
C ASN A 44 6.41 2.71 10.00
N TRP A 45 6.98 2.27 8.91
CA TRP A 45 7.21 0.85 8.66
C TRP A 45 8.48 0.66 7.83
N MET A 46 8.93 -0.57 7.71
CA MET A 46 10.08 -0.92 6.89
C MET A 46 9.72 -2.10 6.01
N HIS A 47 10.28 -2.13 4.81
CA HIS A 47 10.00 -3.20 3.86
C HIS A 47 11.19 -3.44 2.93
N SER A 48 11.19 -4.59 2.27
CA SER A 48 12.17 -4.84 1.23
C SER A 48 11.85 -3.98 0.01
N HIS A 49 12.85 -3.29 -0.49
CA HIS A 49 12.76 -2.56 -1.76
C HIS A 49 13.40 -3.34 -2.91
N HIS A 50 13.57 -4.67 -2.76
CA HIS A 50 14.16 -5.53 -3.78
C HIS A 50 13.09 -6.41 -4.42
N SER A 51 12.89 -6.26 -5.75
CA SER A 51 11.90 -7.02 -6.52
C SER A 51 10.50 -6.87 -5.88
N LEU A 52 9.73 -7.95 -5.81
CA LEU A 52 8.39 -8.01 -5.23
C LEU A 52 8.38 -8.70 -3.85
N GLN A 53 9.46 -8.54 -3.08
CA GLN A 53 9.57 -9.17 -1.75
C GLN A 53 8.61 -8.56 -0.73
N GLU A 54 8.22 -7.29 -0.91
CA GLU A 54 7.19 -6.64 -0.09
C GLU A 54 5.86 -7.40 -0.20
N GLN A 55 5.43 -7.78 -1.42
CA GLN A 55 4.23 -8.57 -1.66
C GLN A 55 4.32 -10.01 -1.10
N ARG A 56 5.50 -10.43 -0.70
CA ARG A 56 5.76 -11.68 0.03
C ARG A 56 5.87 -11.44 1.54
N LEU A 57 5.26 -10.37 2.05
CA LEU A 57 5.22 -9.97 3.46
C LEU A 57 6.60 -9.64 4.06
N MET A 58 7.55 -9.23 3.24
CA MET A 58 8.85 -8.78 3.75
C MET A 58 8.75 -7.31 4.18
N ALA A 59 7.94 -7.08 5.17
CA ALA A 59 7.61 -5.78 5.76
C ALA A 59 7.38 -5.91 7.26
N ALA A 60 7.53 -4.81 8.01
CA ALA A 60 7.26 -4.78 9.44
C ALA A 60 6.97 -3.36 9.94
N PRO A 61 6.17 -3.19 10.99
CA PRO A 61 5.98 -1.89 11.64
C PRO A 61 7.28 -1.34 12.21
N LEU A 62 7.46 -0.02 12.13
CA LEU A 62 8.55 0.71 12.75
C LEU A 62 8.00 1.90 13.51
N ILE A 63 7.88 1.75 14.83
CA ILE A 63 7.28 2.78 15.68
C ILE A 63 8.37 3.57 16.39
N VAL A 64 8.45 4.85 16.05
CA VAL A 64 9.32 5.81 16.74
C VAL A 64 8.51 6.50 17.82
N ARG A 65 8.77 6.16 19.10
CA ARG A 65 8.02 6.72 20.23
C ARG A 65 8.52 8.11 20.61
N ASP A 66 7.58 9.03 20.83
CA ASP A 66 7.91 10.32 21.41
C ASP A 66 8.23 10.14 22.91
N PRO A 67 9.38 10.62 23.40
CA PRO A 67 9.67 10.60 24.83
C PRO A 67 8.60 11.31 25.70
N LYS A 68 7.86 12.26 25.12
CA LYS A 68 6.73 12.95 25.80
C LYS A 68 5.54 12.04 26.04
N ASP A 69 5.44 10.93 25.31
CA ASP A 69 4.38 9.93 25.49
C ASP A 69 4.70 8.93 26.60
N ALA A 70 5.92 8.97 27.13
CA ALA A 70 6.33 8.14 28.26
C ALA A 70 5.47 8.45 29.49
N GLY A 71 4.78 7.44 30.01
CA GLY A 71 3.88 7.57 31.17
C GLY A 71 2.45 7.95 30.83
N ARG A 72 2.04 8.02 29.57
CA ARG A 72 0.62 8.10 29.22
C ARG A 72 -0.09 6.81 29.63
N ASP A 73 -1.23 6.97 30.28
CA ASP A 73 -2.11 5.85 30.63
C ASP A 73 -2.96 5.45 29.43
N GLU A 74 -2.31 4.80 28.48
CA GLU A 74 -2.95 4.26 27.27
C GLU A 74 -2.25 2.98 26.80
N GLN A 75 -3.03 1.99 26.36
CA GLN A 75 -2.48 0.79 25.73
C GLN A 75 -2.27 1.05 24.23
N GLU A 76 -1.06 0.81 23.74
CA GLU A 76 -0.72 0.90 22.34
C GLU A 76 -0.93 -0.44 21.63
N ILE A 77 -1.63 -0.42 20.51
CA ILE A 77 -1.87 -1.59 19.65
C ILE A 77 -1.41 -1.20 18.25
N VAL A 78 -0.51 -1.99 17.69
CA VAL A 78 0.00 -1.80 16.32
C VAL A 78 -0.64 -2.84 15.43
N ILE A 79 -1.21 -2.40 14.32
CA ILE A 79 -1.89 -3.26 13.33
C ILE A 79 -1.27 -2.95 11.97
N MET A 80 -0.70 -3.95 11.32
CA MET A 80 -0.24 -3.87 9.95
C MET A 80 -1.16 -4.70 9.07
N LEU A 81 -1.73 -4.06 8.05
CA LEU A 81 -2.66 -4.67 7.10
C LEU A 81 -1.92 -5.01 5.82
N HIS A 82 -2.25 -6.16 5.22
CA HIS A 82 -1.78 -6.57 3.92
C HIS A 82 -2.91 -7.18 3.10
N ASP A 83 -2.83 -7.02 1.79
CA ASP A 83 -3.44 -7.93 0.84
C ASP A 83 -2.46 -9.08 0.55
N PHE A 84 -2.96 -10.30 0.37
CA PHE A 84 -2.12 -11.48 0.28
C PHE A 84 -2.63 -12.46 -0.77
N THR A 85 -1.71 -13.08 -1.50
CA THR A 85 -2.00 -14.17 -2.43
C THR A 85 -0.90 -15.23 -2.35
N PHE A 86 -1.28 -16.49 -2.59
CA PHE A 86 -0.34 -17.60 -2.75
C PHE A 86 0.31 -17.65 -4.12
N ARG A 87 -0.19 -16.87 -5.08
CA ARG A 87 0.39 -16.78 -6.43
C ARG A 87 1.74 -16.06 -6.38
N ASP A 88 2.59 -16.38 -7.33
CA ASP A 88 3.87 -15.67 -7.46
C ASP A 88 3.62 -14.22 -7.91
N PRO A 89 4.09 -13.21 -7.18
CA PRO A 89 3.95 -11.81 -7.57
C PRO A 89 4.56 -11.48 -8.93
N ASP A 90 5.65 -12.15 -9.32
CA ASP A 90 6.28 -11.96 -10.63
C ASP A 90 5.35 -12.45 -11.77
N GLU A 91 4.60 -13.53 -11.56
CA GLU A 91 3.59 -14.00 -12.51
C GLU A 91 2.41 -13.02 -12.62
N ILE A 92 1.97 -12.46 -11.49
CA ILE A 92 0.89 -11.46 -11.47
C ILE A 92 1.34 -10.21 -12.24
N LEU A 93 2.53 -9.68 -11.95
CA LEU A 93 3.07 -8.53 -12.64
C LEU A 93 3.21 -8.78 -14.14
N ALA A 94 3.67 -9.96 -14.54
CA ALA A 94 3.76 -10.34 -15.94
C ALA A 94 2.37 -10.36 -16.61
N GLN A 95 1.33 -10.90 -15.96
CA GLN A 95 -0.03 -10.91 -16.48
C GLN A 95 -0.60 -9.50 -16.65
N LEU A 96 -0.44 -8.63 -15.66
CA LEU A 96 -0.87 -7.24 -15.74
C LEU A 96 -0.14 -6.50 -16.87
N SER A 97 1.16 -6.74 -17.03
CA SER A 97 1.97 -6.12 -18.09
C SER A 97 1.60 -6.63 -19.50
N HIS A 98 1.26 -7.91 -19.64
CA HIS A 98 0.81 -8.48 -20.92
C HIS A 98 -0.58 -7.99 -21.32
N GLY A 99 -1.49 -7.79 -20.37
CA GLY A 99 -2.78 -7.17 -20.61
C GLY A 99 -2.66 -5.78 -21.23
N MET A 100 -1.70 -4.97 -20.79
CA MET A 100 -1.41 -3.67 -21.39
C MET A 100 -0.84 -3.76 -22.81
N ALA A 101 -0.04 -4.80 -23.10
CA ALA A 101 0.57 -4.97 -24.42
C ALA A 101 -0.44 -5.34 -25.52
N HIS A 102 -1.53 -6.03 -25.15
CA HIS A 102 -2.58 -6.38 -26.11
C HIS A 102 -3.44 -5.20 -26.55
N ASP A 103 -3.61 -4.19 -25.70
CA ASP A 103 -4.45 -3.01 -26.02
C ASP A 103 -3.71 -2.03 -26.96
N HIS A 104 -2.37 -1.99 -26.95
CA HIS A 104 -1.58 -1.14 -27.86
C HIS A 104 -1.25 -1.81 -29.21
N GLY A 105 -1.42 -3.12 -29.33
CA GLY A 105 -1.09 -3.88 -30.55
C GLY A 105 -2.24 -4.09 -31.53
N ALA A 106 -3.49 -3.89 -31.11
CA ALA A 106 -4.67 -4.20 -31.92
C ALA A 106 -5.19 -3.01 -32.76
N MET A 107 -4.59 -1.84 -32.68
CA MET A 107 -4.98 -0.66 -33.48
C MET A 107 -4.05 -0.35 -34.65
N SER A 108 -3.46 -1.34 -35.27
CA SER A 108 -3.01 -1.14 -36.66
C SER A 108 -4.19 -1.42 -37.60
N HIS A 109 -5.21 -0.60 -37.57
CA HIS A 109 -6.15 -0.55 -38.65
C HIS A 109 -5.42 -0.05 -39.90
N ASP A 110 -5.32 -0.95 -40.87
CA ASP A 110 -4.93 -0.62 -42.23
C ASP A 110 -5.99 0.38 -42.78
N MET A 111 -5.67 1.68 -42.65
CA MET A 111 -6.50 2.80 -43.09
C MET A 111 -6.36 3.03 -44.62
N SER A 112 -5.72 2.11 -45.35
CA SER A 112 -5.47 2.29 -46.77
C SER A 112 -6.67 2.08 -47.68
N ASN A 113 -7.87 1.69 -47.14
CA ASN A 113 -9.04 1.39 -47.95
C ASN A 113 -10.38 1.93 -47.43
N MET A 114 -10.38 2.98 -46.61
CA MET A 114 -11.61 3.69 -46.25
C MET A 114 -11.83 4.90 -47.18
N ASP A 115 -12.79 4.80 -48.04
CA ASP A 115 -13.31 5.90 -48.83
C ASP A 115 -14.10 6.87 -47.91
N MET A 116 -13.44 8.01 -47.60
CA MET A 116 -13.95 9.03 -46.66
C MET A 116 -14.93 10.03 -47.32
N SER A 117 -15.38 9.75 -48.55
CA SER A 117 -16.22 10.72 -49.28
C SER A 117 -17.68 10.82 -48.86
N ASN A 118 -18.16 10.00 -47.87
CA ASN A 118 -19.57 10.00 -47.46
C ASN A 118 -19.80 9.95 -45.94
N MET A 119 -18.89 10.48 -45.11
CA MET A 119 -19.10 10.61 -43.67
C MET A 119 -19.67 12.00 -43.35
N ASP A 120 -20.96 12.04 -43.10
CA ASP A 120 -21.64 13.20 -42.54
C ASP A 120 -21.27 13.37 -41.07
N THR A 121 -20.41 14.34 -40.77
CA THR A 121 -19.89 14.61 -39.43
C THR A 121 -20.78 15.52 -38.58
N SER A 122 -22.01 15.81 -39.04
CA SER A 122 -22.89 16.77 -38.37
C SER A 122 -23.62 16.24 -37.12
N ASN A 123 -23.42 14.96 -36.72
CA ASN A 123 -24.09 14.33 -35.57
C ASN A 123 -23.18 13.52 -34.64
N MET A 124 -21.94 13.95 -34.43
CA MET A 124 -21.15 13.41 -33.34
C MET A 124 -21.48 14.15 -32.04
N ASP A 125 -22.45 13.61 -31.31
CA ASP A 125 -22.77 14.02 -29.95
C ASP A 125 -21.63 13.52 -29.03
N MET A 126 -20.87 14.47 -28.48
CA MET A 126 -19.75 14.21 -27.54
C MET A 126 -20.27 13.87 -26.14
N ASN A 127 -21.31 13.09 -26.04
CA ASN A 127 -21.74 12.52 -24.77
C ASN A 127 -21.01 11.17 -24.57
N GLY A 128 -20.03 11.16 -23.69
CA GLY A 128 -19.17 10.02 -23.38
C GLY A 128 -19.91 8.82 -22.79
N GLU A 129 -20.67 8.11 -23.63
CA GLU A 129 -21.10 6.76 -23.31
C GLU A 129 -19.97 5.79 -23.67
N ALA A 130 -19.40 5.19 -22.63
CA ALA A 130 -18.42 4.12 -22.77
C ALA A 130 -19.02 2.99 -23.60
N MET A 131 -18.34 2.56 -24.64
CA MET A 131 -18.72 1.41 -25.45
C MET A 131 -18.95 0.19 -24.56
N PRO A 132 -20.08 -0.54 -24.63
CA PRO A 132 -20.29 -1.75 -23.88
C PRO A 132 -19.35 -2.84 -24.41
N GLY A 133 -18.33 -3.20 -23.62
CA GLY A 133 -17.40 -4.29 -23.92
C GLY A 133 -15.91 -4.00 -23.76
N MET A 134 -15.50 -2.75 -23.61
CA MET A 134 -14.13 -2.42 -23.20
C MET A 134 -14.16 -1.97 -21.73
N GLY A 135 -14.20 -2.92 -20.82
CA GLY A 135 -13.82 -2.66 -19.45
C GLY A 135 -12.37 -2.17 -19.48
N ALA A 136 -12.11 -0.93 -19.06
CA ALA A 136 -10.75 -0.50 -18.78
C ALA A 136 -10.14 -1.55 -17.85
N MET A 137 -9.09 -2.26 -18.27
CA MET A 137 -8.34 -3.15 -17.37
C MET A 137 -7.77 -2.26 -16.28
N ASP A 138 -8.34 -2.37 -15.09
CA ASP A 138 -7.80 -1.74 -13.91
C ASP A 138 -6.51 -2.49 -13.54
N LEU A 139 -5.38 -1.77 -13.54
CA LEU A 139 -4.08 -2.33 -13.13
C LEU A 139 -4.09 -2.84 -11.68
N ASN A 140 -5.12 -2.50 -10.93
CA ASN A 140 -5.33 -2.96 -9.56
C ASN A 140 -6.26 -4.18 -9.47
N ASP A 141 -6.69 -4.75 -10.59
CA ASP A 141 -7.55 -5.95 -10.65
C ASP A 141 -6.75 -7.23 -10.29
N VAL A 142 -6.23 -7.24 -9.07
CA VAL A 142 -5.61 -8.43 -8.48
C VAL A 142 -6.61 -9.08 -7.53
N THR A 143 -6.94 -10.36 -7.77
CA THR A 143 -7.70 -11.13 -6.81
C THR A 143 -6.77 -11.68 -5.74
N TYR A 144 -6.95 -11.21 -4.52
CA TYR A 144 -6.21 -11.66 -3.35
C TYR A 144 -6.90 -12.84 -2.67
N ASP A 145 -6.11 -13.78 -2.15
CA ASP A 145 -6.61 -14.96 -1.43
C ASP A 145 -7.02 -14.62 0.00
N ALA A 146 -6.40 -13.58 0.59
CA ALA A 146 -6.70 -13.13 1.94
C ALA A 146 -6.36 -11.65 2.15
N PHE A 147 -6.95 -11.07 3.18
CA PHE A 147 -6.52 -9.81 3.80
C PHE A 147 -6.05 -10.12 5.22
N LEU A 148 -4.87 -9.63 5.56
CA LEU A 148 -4.21 -9.96 6.81
C LEU A 148 -4.15 -8.74 7.73
N ALA A 149 -4.25 -9.01 9.03
CA ALA A 149 -3.93 -8.06 10.10
C ALA A 149 -2.88 -8.72 11.00
N ASN A 150 -1.68 -8.17 11.05
CA ASN A 150 -0.52 -8.76 11.76
C ASN A 150 -0.28 -10.22 11.33
N ASP A 151 -0.23 -10.48 10.03
CA ASP A 151 -0.02 -11.79 9.39
C ASP A 151 -1.10 -12.84 9.70
N ARG A 152 -2.27 -12.43 10.20
CA ARG A 152 -3.39 -13.31 10.55
C ARG A 152 -4.63 -12.96 9.75
N THR A 153 -5.41 -14.00 9.41
CA THR A 153 -6.70 -13.86 8.71
C THR A 153 -7.86 -13.58 9.68
N LEU A 154 -9.03 -13.31 9.12
CA LEU A 154 -10.26 -13.14 9.91
C LEU A 154 -10.70 -14.43 10.61
N ASP A 155 -10.28 -15.60 10.14
CA ASP A 155 -10.61 -16.89 10.76
C ASP A 155 -9.75 -17.18 12.01
N ASP A 156 -8.60 -16.52 12.12
CA ASP A 156 -7.68 -16.63 13.25
C ASP A 156 -7.14 -15.25 13.65
N PRO A 157 -7.99 -14.30 14.06
CA PRO A 157 -7.56 -12.93 14.36
C PRO A 157 -6.73 -12.85 15.64
N GLU A 158 -5.83 -11.88 15.69
CA GLU A 158 -5.18 -11.51 16.94
C GLU A 158 -6.20 -10.96 17.93
N VAL A 159 -6.16 -11.46 19.17
CA VAL A 159 -7.05 -11.02 20.24
C VAL A 159 -6.26 -10.27 21.29
N VAL A 160 -6.50 -8.98 21.39
CA VAL A 160 -5.87 -8.10 22.37
C VAL A 160 -6.84 -7.85 23.53
N ARG A 161 -6.42 -8.17 24.75
CA ARG A 161 -7.22 -7.88 25.96
C ARG A 161 -7.02 -6.43 26.38
N VAL A 162 -8.14 -5.77 26.67
CA VAL A 162 -8.18 -4.39 27.15
C VAL A 162 -9.07 -4.28 28.38
N GLU A 163 -8.79 -3.34 29.23
CA GLU A 163 -9.64 -3.07 30.42
C GLU A 163 -10.76 -2.09 30.07
N LYS A 164 -11.91 -2.28 30.72
CA LYS A 164 -13.06 -1.38 30.53
C LYS A 164 -12.70 0.04 30.96
N GLY A 165 -12.87 0.99 30.08
CA GLY A 165 -12.56 2.41 30.31
C GLY A 165 -11.11 2.79 30.03
N GLN A 166 -10.27 1.84 29.67
CA GLN A 166 -8.90 2.10 29.27
C GLN A 166 -8.85 2.90 27.96
N ARG A 167 -7.86 3.78 27.85
CA ARG A 167 -7.55 4.49 26.60
C ARG A 167 -6.70 3.60 25.73
N LEU A 168 -7.05 3.55 24.43
CA LEU A 168 -6.31 2.79 23.44
C LEU A 168 -5.72 3.74 22.42
N ARG A 169 -4.48 3.49 22.01
CA ARG A 169 -3.86 4.08 20.84
C ARG A 169 -3.70 2.99 19.77
N LEU A 170 -4.44 3.13 18.69
CA LEU A 170 -4.28 2.27 17.53
C LEU A 170 -3.29 2.92 16.55
N ARG A 171 -2.28 2.16 16.14
CA ARG A 171 -1.38 2.51 15.06
C ARG A 171 -1.65 1.55 13.92
N ILE A 172 -2.19 2.06 12.84
CA ILE A 172 -2.63 1.22 11.72
C ILE A 172 -1.79 1.58 10.50
N ILE A 173 -1.19 0.59 9.88
CA ILE A 173 -0.33 0.70 8.72
C ILE A 173 -0.97 -0.08 7.59
N ASN A 174 -1.10 0.54 6.41
CA ASN A 174 -1.44 -0.17 5.20
C ASN A 174 -0.15 -0.57 4.48
N GLY A 175 0.18 -1.85 4.50
CA GLY A 175 1.27 -2.46 3.76
C GLY A 175 0.77 -3.27 2.56
N GLY A 176 -0.48 -3.05 2.13
CA GLY A 176 -1.04 -3.71 0.94
C GLY A 176 -0.48 -3.16 -0.36
N ALA A 177 -0.46 -3.98 -1.40
CA ALA A 177 0.05 -3.61 -2.72
C ALA A 177 -0.96 -2.81 -3.56
N ALA A 178 -2.27 -3.06 -3.37
CA ALA A 178 -3.32 -2.43 -4.19
C ALA A 178 -4.62 -2.13 -3.41
N THR A 179 -4.69 -2.45 -2.11
CA THR A 179 -5.94 -2.41 -1.36
C THR A 179 -6.05 -1.18 -0.47
N ASN A 180 -7.12 -0.41 -0.67
CA ASN A 180 -7.55 0.61 0.28
C ASN A 180 -8.50 -0.04 1.31
N PHE A 181 -8.25 0.21 2.58
CA PHE A 181 -9.08 -0.32 3.66
C PHE A 181 -10.03 0.74 4.23
N MET A 182 -11.12 0.27 4.82
CA MET A 182 -11.98 1.08 5.67
C MET A 182 -11.90 0.57 7.10
N ILE A 183 -11.35 1.37 7.99
CA ILE A 183 -11.31 1.05 9.41
C ILE A 183 -12.66 1.41 10.02
N ASP A 184 -13.42 0.41 10.45
CA ASP A 184 -14.73 0.58 11.07
C ASP A 184 -14.66 0.13 12.53
N LEU A 185 -14.86 1.03 13.45
CA LEU A 185 -14.81 0.78 14.90
C LEU A 185 -16.18 0.35 15.48
N GLY A 186 -17.18 0.16 14.61
CA GLY A 186 -18.53 -0.22 15.03
C GLY A 186 -19.17 0.82 15.94
N ALA A 187 -19.52 0.40 17.15
CA ALA A 187 -20.13 1.28 18.17
C ALA A 187 -19.14 2.17 18.93
N LEU A 188 -17.84 1.99 18.70
CA LEU A 188 -16.81 2.82 19.33
C LEU A 188 -16.55 4.07 18.50
N SER A 189 -16.08 5.11 19.18
CA SER A 189 -15.58 6.33 18.52
C SER A 189 -14.13 6.54 18.85
N ALA A 190 -13.38 7.07 17.90
CA ALA A 190 -11.98 7.43 18.08
C ALA A 190 -11.71 8.85 17.59
N THR A 191 -10.50 9.30 17.83
CA THR A 191 -9.98 10.53 17.26
C THR A 191 -8.75 10.18 16.43
N LEU A 192 -8.82 10.43 15.12
CA LEU A 192 -7.66 10.38 14.24
C LEU A 192 -6.76 11.59 14.57
N SER A 193 -5.56 11.33 15.04
CA SER A 193 -4.61 12.34 15.49
C SER A 193 -3.41 12.50 14.58
N ASP A 194 -3.11 11.45 13.80
CA ASP A 194 -1.91 11.40 12.96
C ASP A 194 -2.22 10.70 11.63
N VAL A 195 -1.61 11.17 10.55
CA VAL A 195 -1.62 10.55 9.22
C VAL A 195 -0.20 10.54 8.69
N ASP A 196 0.22 9.44 8.06
CA ASP A 196 1.58 9.23 7.54
C ASP A 196 2.67 9.54 8.58
N GLY A 197 2.43 9.08 9.81
CA GLY A 197 3.34 9.31 10.94
C GLY A 197 3.44 10.76 11.41
N ARG A 198 2.54 11.65 10.97
CA ARG A 198 2.57 13.09 11.30
C ARG A 198 1.29 13.55 11.98
N PRO A 199 1.37 14.42 12.99
CA PRO A 199 0.20 14.93 13.66
C PRO A 199 -0.64 15.80 12.72
N ILE A 200 -1.96 15.64 12.81
CA ILE A 200 -2.95 16.42 12.07
C ILE A 200 -3.89 17.15 13.04
N LYS A 201 -4.74 18.04 12.50
CA LYS A 201 -5.87 18.54 13.27
C LYS A 201 -6.79 17.35 13.61
N PRO A 202 -7.06 17.07 14.88
CA PRO A 202 -7.80 15.86 15.29
C PRO A 202 -9.19 15.77 14.65
N VAL A 203 -9.55 14.58 14.15
CA VAL A 203 -10.84 14.30 13.52
C VAL A 203 -11.52 13.15 14.29
N ALA A 204 -12.69 13.43 14.89
CA ALA A 204 -13.46 12.42 15.59
C ALA A 204 -14.34 11.63 14.62
N GLY A 205 -14.48 10.32 14.87
CA GLY A 205 -15.31 9.45 14.04
C GLY A 205 -15.27 7.99 14.50
N SER A 206 -16.00 7.14 13.79
CA SER A 206 -15.99 5.69 13.99
C SER A 206 -15.54 4.95 12.74
N ARG A 207 -15.40 5.67 11.60
CA ARG A 207 -14.96 5.09 10.31
C ARG A 207 -13.91 5.99 9.70
N PHE A 208 -12.80 5.40 9.27
CA PHE A 208 -11.69 6.13 8.69
C PHE A 208 -11.18 5.37 7.45
N PRO A 209 -11.09 6.04 6.28
CA PRO A 209 -10.44 5.45 5.12
C PRO A 209 -8.93 5.36 5.38
N LEU A 210 -8.33 4.29 4.91
CA LEU A 210 -6.90 4.05 4.93
C LEU A 210 -6.46 3.68 3.52
N ALA A 211 -5.89 4.64 2.81
CA ALA A 211 -5.34 4.44 1.47
C ALA A 211 -3.95 3.81 1.52
N ILE A 212 -3.49 3.40 0.36
CA ILE A 212 -2.10 3.03 0.10
C ILE A 212 -1.25 4.30 0.11
#